data_75d37e330d33bac9d4892f81eb894bfd
#
_entry.id   75d37e330d33bac9d4892f81eb894bfd
#
_cell.length_a   1.000
_cell.length_b   1.000
_cell.length_c   1.000
_cell.angle_alpha   90.00
_cell.angle_beta   90.00
_cell.angle_gamma   90.00
#
_symmetry.space_group_name_H-M   'P 1'
#
loop_
_entity.id
_entity.type
_entity.pdbx_description
1 polymer ?
#
loop_
_entity_poly.entity_id
_entity_poly.type
_entity_poly.pdbx_seq_one_letter_code
_entity_poly.pdbx_strand_id
1 'polypeptide(L)'
;MAPPPRATTVLAWGSGEDGQLGMGGNEEKDWAHCVEALEPYNVTAVVAGSRNSLAICDDGRLFTWGWNQRGTLGHPPTTKTESSPGPVDALAGVRIVQAAIGGWHCLAVDDKGRAYAWGGNEYGQCGEEPERKEDGTKALRRDIPTPQRCAPKLKVRQVAAGGTHSVVLTQEGHVWTWGQPWPPGDIKQISTPVRVQGLEKVRVIAVGAFHNLALTDEGILWAWGNNEYGQLGIGDTQPRSQPIRVEGLSGLLLVDIAAGGWHSTALTDEGEVYAWGRGEHGRLGFGDDKSSHMVPLKVEFLAGEDIVQVSCGGTHSVALTRDGRMFSYGRGDHGRLGYGRKVTTGHPLDVPIDLPPPKSSTSSDGQWQAKYVACGGRHTLAIAEWTEARD
;
A
#
# COMPACT_ATOMS: atom_id res chain seq x y z
N MET A 1 -17.32 -3.19 -32.50
CA MET A 1 -16.90 -4.32 -31.66
C MET A 1 -16.03 -3.75 -30.55
N ALA A 2 -16.37 -4.01 -29.28
CA ALA A 2 -15.46 -3.70 -28.18
C ALA A 2 -14.17 -4.52 -28.38
N PRO A 3 -12.97 -3.96 -28.10
CA PRO A 3 -11.75 -4.76 -28.15
C PRO A 3 -11.89 -5.96 -27.22
N PRO A 4 -11.31 -7.12 -27.58
CA PRO A 4 -11.37 -8.29 -26.71
C PRO A 4 -10.75 -7.95 -25.35
N PRO A 5 -11.26 -8.52 -24.25
CA PRO A 5 -10.71 -8.27 -22.93
C PRO A 5 -9.22 -8.69 -22.96
N ARG A 6 -8.36 -7.77 -22.56
CA ARG A 6 -6.93 -8.03 -22.44
C ARG A 6 -6.70 -9.06 -21.34
N ALA A 7 -5.86 -10.04 -21.59
CA ALA A 7 -5.53 -11.05 -20.60
C ALA A 7 -4.70 -10.41 -19.47
N THR A 8 -5.22 -10.43 -18.27
CA THR A 8 -4.57 -9.92 -17.05
C THR A 8 -4.37 -11.05 -16.06
N THR A 9 -3.35 -10.94 -15.22
CA THR A 9 -3.10 -11.87 -14.12
C THR A 9 -2.58 -11.13 -12.89
N VAL A 10 -2.88 -11.67 -11.72
CA VAL A 10 -2.30 -11.20 -10.45
C VAL A 10 -1.08 -12.04 -10.15
N LEU A 11 0.03 -11.37 -9.83
CA LEU A 11 1.30 -11.98 -9.47
C LEU A 11 1.59 -11.75 -8.00
N ALA A 12 2.25 -12.73 -7.36
CA ALA A 12 2.71 -12.63 -5.98
C ALA A 12 4.07 -13.30 -5.82
N TRP A 13 4.89 -12.77 -4.92
CA TRP A 13 6.17 -13.33 -4.51
C TRP A 13 6.59 -12.85 -3.14
N GLY A 14 7.54 -13.53 -2.52
CA GLY A 14 8.04 -13.27 -1.19
C GLY A 14 7.60 -14.31 -0.17
N SER A 15 7.41 -13.91 1.08
CA SER A 15 6.97 -14.79 2.15
C SER A 15 5.54 -15.25 1.96
N GLY A 16 5.33 -16.56 2.17
CA GLY A 16 4.01 -17.17 2.18
C GLY A 16 3.60 -17.71 3.56
N GLU A 17 4.36 -17.41 4.60
CA GLU A 17 4.19 -17.97 5.94
C GLU A 17 2.76 -17.84 6.48
N ASP A 18 2.11 -16.72 6.21
CA ASP A 18 0.73 -16.43 6.63
C ASP A 18 -0.30 -16.70 5.52
N GLY A 19 0.11 -17.30 4.41
CA GLY A 19 -0.75 -17.50 3.25
C GLY A 19 -0.95 -16.24 2.39
N GLN A 20 -0.17 -15.19 2.61
CA GLN A 20 -0.35 -13.89 1.95
C GLN A 20 -0.08 -13.89 0.44
N LEU A 21 0.48 -14.97 -0.12
CA LEU A 21 0.65 -15.10 -1.56
C LEU A 21 -0.61 -15.61 -2.28
N GLY A 22 -1.55 -16.22 -1.56
CA GLY A 22 -2.83 -16.64 -2.12
C GLY A 22 -2.76 -17.92 -2.98
N MET A 23 -1.74 -18.75 -2.81
CA MET A 23 -1.46 -19.91 -3.66
C MET A 23 -1.88 -21.25 -3.04
N GLY A 24 -2.67 -21.22 -1.97
CA GLY A 24 -3.21 -22.40 -1.31
C GLY A 24 -2.30 -23.07 -0.28
N GLY A 25 -1.08 -22.54 -0.09
CA GLY A 25 -0.09 -23.03 0.86
C GLY A 25 0.63 -21.90 1.58
N ASN A 26 1.69 -22.24 2.29
CA ASN A 26 2.52 -21.30 3.04
C ASN A 26 3.97 -21.26 2.54
N GLU A 27 4.20 -21.72 1.33
CA GLU A 27 5.52 -21.73 0.72
C GLU A 27 5.97 -20.33 0.29
N GLU A 28 7.26 -20.08 0.45
CA GLU A 28 7.96 -18.90 -0.04
C GLU A 28 8.16 -18.97 -1.56
N LYS A 29 8.07 -17.84 -2.24
CA LYS A 29 8.31 -17.72 -3.68
C LYS A 29 9.35 -16.63 -3.96
N ASP A 30 10.46 -17.01 -4.58
CA ASP A 30 11.57 -16.09 -4.89
C ASP A 30 11.37 -15.33 -6.20
N TRP A 31 10.39 -15.68 -7.01
CA TRP A 31 10.02 -15.01 -8.26
C TRP A 31 8.51 -14.92 -8.42
N ALA A 32 8.06 -14.10 -9.39
CA ALA A 32 6.67 -13.86 -9.66
C ALA A 32 5.93 -15.14 -10.09
N HIS A 33 4.83 -15.46 -9.38
CA HIS A 33 3.92 -16.56 -9.67
C HIS A 33 2.50 -16.03 -9.80
N CYS A 34 1.68 -16.68 -10.63
CA CYS A 34 0.26 -16.34 -10.74
C CYS A 34 -0.51 -16.74 -9.49
N VAL A 35 -1.42 -15.87 -9.06
CA VAL A 35 -2.45 -16.19 -8.09
C VAL A 35 -3.63 -16.80 -8.87
N GLU A 36 -3.60 -18.11 -9.09
CA GLU A 36 -4.54 -18.81 -9.99
C GLU A 36 -6.01 -18.65 -9.57
N ALA A 37 -6.28 -18.57 -8.28
CA ALA A 37 -7.63 -18.40 -7.76
C ALA A 37 -8.29 -17.09 -8.21
N LEU A 38 -7.52 -16.07 -8.63
CA LEU A 38 -8.01 -14.80 -9.14
C LEU A 38 -8.13 -14.74 -10.67
N GLU A 39 -7.70 -15.77 -11.40
CA GLU A 39 -7.77 -15.80 -12.87
C GLU A 39 -9.18 -15.57 -13.45
N PRO A 40 -10.27 -16.08 -12.84
CA PRO A 40 -11.62 -15.85 -13.34
C PRO A 40 -12.08 -14.39 -13.24
N TYR A 41 -11.37 -13.55 -12.50
CA TYR A 41 -11.78 -12.19 -12.17
C TYR A 41 -10.89 -11.15 -12.86
N ASN A 42 -11.47 -10.01 -13.22
CA ASN A 42 -10.70 -8.88 -13.73
C ASN A 42 -10.29 -7.98 -12.56
N VAL A 43 -9.11 -8.23 -12.02
CA VAL A 43 -8.55 -7.46 -10.90
C VAL A 43 -7.94 -6.16 -11.42
N THR A 44 -8.36 -5.04 -10.83
CA THR A 44 -7.92 -3.68 -11.21
C THR A 44 -6.96 -3.05 -10.21
N ALA A 45 -6.93 -3.54 -8.96
CA ALA A 45 -6.02 -3.06 -7.94
C ALA A 45 -5.69 -4.18 -6.95
N VAL A 46 -4.49 -4.14 -6.41
CA VAL A 46 -4.02 -5.02 -5.34
C VAL A 46 -3.43 -4.17 -4.22
N VAL A 47 -3.54 -4.65 -2.99
CA VAL A 47 -2.97 -4.01 -1.81
C VAL A 47 -2.26 -5.08 -0.99
N ALA A 48 -1.03 -4.80 -0.59
CA ALA A 48 -0.24 -5.69 0.25
C ALA A 48 -0.04 -5.05 1.63
N GLY A 49 -0.45 -5.75 2.66
CA GLY A 49 -0.25 -5.33 4.03
C GLY A 49 0.98 -5.97 4.66
N SER A 50 1.08 -5.90 5.98
CA SER A 50 2.19 -6.51 6.71
C SER A 50 2.24 -8.03 6.51
N ARG A 51 1.09 -8.71 6.61
CA ARG A 51 0.97 -10.17 6.58
C ARG A 51 -0.25 -10.65 5.79
N ASN A 52 -0.92 -9.76 5.08
CA ASN A 52 -2.15 -10.04 4.34
C ASN A 52 -2.20 -9.25 3.03
N SER A 53 -3.14 -9.64 2.18
CA SER A 53 -3.29 -9.13 0.82
C SER A 53 -4.75 -8.91 0.47
N LEU A 54 -4.99 -8.04 -0.51
CA LEU A 54 -6.32 -7.66 -0.93
C LEU A 54 -6.33 -7.40 -2.44
N ALA A 55 -7.42 -7.75 -3.10
CA ALA A 55 -7.65 -7.44 -4.52
C ALA A 55 -9.03 -6.84 -4.72
N ILE A 56 -9.10 -5.85 -5.61
CA ILE A 56 -10.33 -5.22 -6.05
C ILE A 56 -10.57 -5.58 -7.51
N CYS A 57 -11.77 -6.05 -7.83
CA CYS A 57 -12.19 -6.36 -9.18
C CYS A 57 -12.89 -5.16 -9.85
N ASP A 58 -12.99 -5.18 -11.17
CA ASP A 58 -13.65 -4.13 -11.96
C ASP A 58 -15.14 -3.96 -11.63
N ASP A 59 -15.79 -5.01 -11.13
CA ASP A 59 -17.18 -4.96 -10.66
C ASP A 59 -17.32 -4.49 -9.20
N GLY A 60 -16.22 -4.12 -8.56
CA GLY A 60 -16.17 -3.62 -7.18
C GLY A 60 -16.11 -4.69 -6.11
N ARG A 61 -16.05 -5.99 -6.46
CA ARG A 61 -15.86 -7.05 -5.48
C ARG A 61 -14.48 -6.98 -4.86
N LEU A 62 -14.42 -7.33 -3.57
CA LEU A 62 -13.23 -7.32 -2.75
C LEU A 62 -12.87 -8.75 -2.33
N PHE A 63 -11.60 -9.13 -2.54
CA PHE A 63 -11.04 -10.39 -2.08
C PHE A 63 -9.90 -10.12 -1.10
N THR A 64 -9.82 -10.92 -0.04
CA THR A 64 -8.75 -10.82 0.97
C THR A 64 -8.17 -12.21 1.25
N TRP A 65 -6.90 -12.26 1.66
CA TRP A 65 -6.20 -13.48 2.07
C TRP A 65 -4.98 -13.17 2.93
N GLY A 66 -4.46 -14.19 3.58
CA GLY A 66 -3.32 -14.07 4.48
C GLY A 66 -3.72 -14.14 5.95
N TRP A 67 -3.05 -13.37 6.78
CA TRP A 67 -3.23 -13.36 8.22
C TRP A 67 -4.58 -12.79 8.67
N ASN A 68 -5.25 -13.48 9.61
CA ASN A 68 -6.62 -13.15 10.04
C ASN A 68 -6.83 -13.14 11.56
N GLN A 69 -5.79 -13.11 12.37
CA GLN A 69 -5.94 -13.20 13.84
C GLN A 69 -6.68 -12.01 14.46
N ARG A 70 -6.78 -10.88 13.77
CA ARG A 70 -7.49 -9.68 14.21
C ARG A 70 -8.75 -9.40 13.39
N GLY A 71 -9.21 -10.38 12.62
CA GLY A 71 -10.31 -10.16 11.70
C GLY A 71 -9.95 -9.28 10.49
N THR A 72 -8.67 -9.20 10.13
CA THR A 72 -8.16 -8.33 9.06
C THR A 72 -8.61 -8.73 7.67
N LEU A 73 -9.18 -9.93 7.50
CA LEU A 73 -9.72 -10.38 6.22
C LEU A 73 -11.20 -9.98 6.01
N GLY A 74 -11.87 -9.45 7.04
CA GLY A 74 -13.29 -9.06 6.95
C GLY A 74 -14.24 -10.24 6.87
N HIS A 75 -13.77 -11.44 7.13
CA HIS A 75 -14.55 -12.66 7.29
C HIS A 75 -14.66 -13.02 8.76
N PRO A 76 -15.72 -13.71 9.22
CA PRO A 76 -15.75 -14.24 10.58
C PRO A 76 -14.49 -15.06 10.85
N PRO A 77 -13.80 -14.84 11.99
CA PRO A 77 -12.48 -15.42 12.24
C PRO A 77 -12.57 -16.90 12.64
N THR A 78 -12.87 -17.76 11.68
CA THR A 78 -12.86 -19.22 11.88
C THR A 78 -11.45 -19.80 11.76
N THR A 79 -10.53 -19.05 11.14
CA THR A 79 -9.16 -19.47 10.89
C THR A 79 -8.17 -18.36 11.25
N LYS A 80 -6.93 -18.74 11.59
CA LYS A 80 -5.84 -17.79 11.86
C LYS A 80 -5.24 -17.21 10.58
N THR A 81 -5.30 -17.96 9.51
CA THR A 81 -4.79 -17.58 8.18
C THR A 81 -5.68 -18.18 7.11
N GLU A 82 -5.78 -17.50 5.98
CA GLU A 82 -6.41 -18.01 4.77
C GLU A 82 -5.41 -17.90 3.61
N SER A 83 -5.03 -19.02 3.04
CA SER A 83 -4.00 -19.09 1.99
C SER A 83 -4.55 -18.96 0.56
N SER A 84 -5.86 -18.78 0.41
CA SER A 84 -6.51 -18.54 -0.87
C SER A 84 -7.38 -17.30 -0.80
N PRO A 85 -7.44 -16.48 -1.87
CA PRO A 85 -8.34 -15.35 -1.93
C PRO A 85 -9.79 -15.72 -1.68
N GLY A 86 -10.44 -15.01 -0.76
CA GLY A 86 -11.83 -15.20 -0.43
C GLY A 86 -12.62 -13.88 -0.53
N PRO A 87 -13.87 -13.92 -1.04
CA PRO A 87 -14.69 -12.71 -1.14
C PRO A 87 -15.09 -12.20 0.25
N VAL A 88 -15.17 -10.89 0.39
CA VAL A 88 -15.69 -10.25 1.61
C VAL A 88 -17.21 -10.12 1.47
N ASP A 89 -17.93 -11.12 1.95
CA ASP A 89 -19.38 -11.25 1.74
C ASP A 89 -20.20 -10.11 2.37
N ALA A 90 -19.71 -9.53 3.46
CA ALA A 90 -20.36 -8.38 4.09
C ALA A 90 -20.41 -7.13 3.19
N LEU A 91 -19.57 -7.07 2.16
CA LEU A 91 -19.55 -6.00 1.17
C LEU A 91 -20.19 -6.44 -0.17
N ALA A 92 -20.90 -7.56 -0.19
CA ALA A 92 -21.63 -8.01 -1.38
C ALA A 92 -22.63 -6.93 -1.84
N GLY A 93 -22.62 -6.61 -3.14
CA GLY A 93 -23.46 -5.55 -3.70
C GLY A 93 -22.94 -4.12 -3.49
N VAL A 94 -21.83 -3.97 -2.75
CA VAL A 94 -21.14 -2.69 -2.58
C VAL A 94 -20.01 -2.62 -3.60
N ARG A 95 -19.94 -1.52 -4.35
CA ARG A 95 -18.88 -1.32 -5.34
C ARG A 95 -17.68 -0.62 -4.70
N ILE A 96 -16.71 -1.40 -4.24
CA ILE A 96 -15.47 -0.87 -3.70
C ILE A 96 -14.59 -0.35 -4.84
N VAL A 97 -14.05 0.85 -4.68
CA VAL A 97 -13.21 1.50 -5.69
C VAL A 97 -11.77 1.68 -5.24
N GLN A 98 -11.50 1.67 -3.91
CA GLN A 98 -10.15 1.77 -3.37
C GLN A 98 -10.15 1.20 -1.94
N ALA A 99 -9.03 0.63 -1.53
CA ALA A 99 -8.84 0.05 -0.21
C ALA A 99 -7.40 0.22 0.27
N ALA A 100 -7.21 0.10 1.57
CA ALA A 100 -5.90 0.18 2.22
C ALA A 100 -5.79 -0.85 3.34
N ILE A 101 -4.60 -1.35 3.56
CA ILE A 101 -4.25 -2.27 4.64
C ILE A 101 -3.21 -1.59 5.52
N GLY A 102 -3.50 -1.46 6.80
CA GLY A 102 -2.57 -0.98 7.81
C GLY A 102 -1.84 -2.11 8.54
N GLY A 103 -1.28 -1.79 9.71
CA GLY A 103 -0.62 -2.80 10.53
C GLY A 103 -1.59 -3.85 11.08
N TRP A 104 -2.81 -3.46 11.45
CA TRP A 104 -3.77 -4.31 12.14
C TRP A 104 -5.20 -4.18 11.64
N HIS A 105 -5.47 -3.34 10.66
CA HIS A 105 -6.82 -3.05 10.18
C HIS A 105 -6.82 -2.73 8.69
N CYS A 106 -8.01 -2.71 8.13
CA CYS A 106 -8.26 -2.37 6.74
C CYS A 106 -9.31 -1.28 6.61
N LEU A 107 -9.21 -0.50 5.55
CA LEU A 107 -10.20 0.49 5.13
C LEU A 107 -10.57 0.28 3.67
N ALA A 108 -11.80 0.60 3.33
CA ALA A 108 -12.26 0.62 1.94
C ALA A 108 -13.21 1.79 1.71
N VAL A 109 -13.31 2.23 0.47
CA VAL A 109 -14.27 3.25 0.05
C VAL A 109 -15.03 2.77 -1.19
N ASP A 110 -16.34 3.00 -1.21
CA ASP A 110 -17.18 2.64 -2.33
C ASP A 110 -17.36 3.79 -3.34
N ASP A 111 -18.03 3.52 -4.44
CA ASP A 111 -18.29 4.48 -5.51
C ASP A 111 -19.21 5.65 -5.12
N LYS A 112 -19.83 5.58 -3.95
CA LYS A 112 -20.69 6.64 -3.39
C LYS A 112 -19.97 7.47 -2.30
N GLY A 113 -18.67 7.23 -2.09
CA GLY A 113 -17.88 7.94 -1.09
C GLY A 113 -18.08 7.46 0.35
N ARG A 114 -18.66 6.27 0.55
CA ARG A 114 -18.85 5.68 1.87
C ARG A 114 -17.61 4.87 2.26
N ALA A 115 -17.13 5.08 3.46
CA ALA A 115 -15.96 4.38 3.99
C ALA A 115 -16.36 3.24 4.93
N TYR A 116 -15.55 2.19 4.92
CA TYR A 116 -15.70 0.98 5.71
C TYR A 116 -14.38 0.65 6.40
N ALA A 117 -14.45 0.05 7.59
CA ALA A 117 -13.27 -0.38 8.35
C ALA A 117 -13.52 -1.75 8.98
N TRP A 118 -12.46 -2.52 9.17
CA TRP A 118 -12.46 -3.81 9.86
C TRP A 118 -11.05 -4.17 10.33
N GLY A 119 -10.97 -5.18 11.20
CA GLY A 119 -9.73 -5.65 11.79
C GLY A 119 -9.53 -5.19 13.23
N GLY A 120 -8.30 -4.98 13.65
CA GLY A 120 -7.97 -4.53 15.00
C GLY A 120 -8.49 -3.15 15.30
N ASN A 121 -9.04 -2.96 16.50
CA ASN A 121 -9.63 -1.68 16.95
C ASN A 121 -9.14 -1.27 18.34
N GLU A 122 -7.99 -1.74 18.77
CA GLU A 122 -7.43 -1.46 20.08
C GLU A 122 -7.27 0.05 20.36
N TYR A 123 -7.02 0.83 19.31
CA TYR A 123 -6.81 2.27 19.37
C TYR A 123 -7.95 3.08 18.77
N GLY A 124 -9.07 2.43 18.47
CA GLY A 124 -10.18 3.09 17.80
C GLY A 124 -9.97 3.30 16.28
N GLN A 125 -8.97 2.64 15.68
CA GLN A 125 -8.61 2.83 14.27
C GLN A 125 -9.69 2.38 13.27
N CYS A 126 -10.65 1.55 13.70
CA CYS A 126 -11.83 1.20 12.90
C CYS A 126 -12.99 2.18 13.05
N GLY A 127 -12.84 3.25 13.85
CA GLY A 127 -13.87 4.26 14.05
C GLY A 127 -14.89 3.95 15.14
N GLU A 128 -14.65 2.92 15.95
CA GLU A 128 -15.46 2.59 17.12
C GLU A 128 -14.68 2.81 18.40
N GLU A 129 -15.37 3.23 19.48
CA GLU A 129 -14.76 3.32 20.79
C GLU A 129 -14.28 1.93 21.23
N PRO A 130 -13.00 1.79 21.64
CA PRO A 130 -12.54 0.54 22.22
C PRO A 130 -13.25 0.25 23.53
N GLU A 131 -13.54 -1.02 23.79
CA GLU A 131 -14.10 -1.41 25.09
C GLU A 131 -13.10 -1.13 26.20
N ARG A 132 -13.56 -0.50 27.28
CA ARG A 132 -12.78 -0.25 28.48
C ARG A 132 -13.24 -1.18 29.59
N LYS A 133 -12.32 -1.56 30.48
CA LYS A 133 -12.68 -2.25 31.71
C LYS A 133 -13.51 -1.34 32.62
N GLU A 134 -14.35 -1.94 33.46
CA GLU A 134 -15.20 -1.21 34.40
C GLU A 134 -14.43 -0.22 35.30
N ASP A 135 -13.15 -0.48 35.55
CA ASP A 135 -12.26 0.38 36.33
C ASP A 135 -11.64 1.55 35.54
N GLY A 136 -12.01 1.69 34.24
CA GLY A 136 -11.48 2.72 33.37
C GLY A 136 -10.04 2.50 32.87
N THR A 137 -9.39 1.42 33.32
CA THR A 137 -8.03 1.07 32.87
C THR A 137 -8.08 0.29 31.58
N LYS A 138 -7.08 0.43 30.74
CA LYS A 138 -6.83 -0.19 29.42
C LYS A 138 -8.08 -0.69 28.68
N ALA A 139 -8.26 -0.20 27.47
CA ALA A 139 -9.21 -0.76 26.53
C ALA A 139 -9.06 -2.28 26.44
N LEU A 140 -10.16 -3.01 26.56
CA LEU A 140 -10.21 -4.39 26.17
C LEU A 140 -10.04 -4.43 24.64
N ARG A 141 -9.22 -5.37 24.18
CA ARG A 141 -9.00 -5.59 22.76
C ARG A 141 -10.32 -5.98 22.08
N ARG A 142 -10.80 -5.11 21.22
CA ARG A 142 -11.98 -5.40 20.41
C ARG A 142 -11.58 -5.40 18.95
N ASP A 143 -11.67 -6.56 18.34
CA ASP A 143 -11.50 -6.69 16.90
C ASP A 143 -12.86 -6.50 16.20
N ILE A 144 -12.85 -5.90 15.02
CA ILE A 144 -14.03 -5.71 14.18
C ILE A 144 -13.87 -6.65 12.99
N PRO A 145 -14.35 -7.91 13.08
CA PRO A 145 -14.04 -8.94 12.07
C PRO A 145 -14.85 -8.80 10.78
N THR A 146 -15.88 -7.95 10.78
CA THR A 146 -16.75 -7.73 9.63
C THR A 146 -16.75 -6.25 9.28
N PRO A 147 -16.60 -5.87 8.00
CA PRO A 147 -16.64 -4.47 7.58
C PRO A 147 -17.84 -3.71 8.10
N GLN A 148 -17.58 -2.54 8.69
CA GLN A 148 -18.58 -1.61 9.20
C GLN A 148 -18.35 -0.23 8.63
N ARG A 149 -19.42 0.57 8.50
CA ARG A 149 -19.30 1.96 8.11
C ARG A 149 -18.47 2.75 9.13
N CYS A 150 -17.52 3.51 8.63
CA CYS A 150 -16.74 4.47 9.42
C CYS A 150 -16.86 5.86 8.80
N ALA A 151 -16.57 6.91 9.58
CA ALA A 151 -16.66 8.30 9.15
C ALA A 151 -17.96 8.61 8.35
N PRO A 152 -19.15 8.30 8.89
CA PRO A 152 -20.39 8.31 8.11
C PRO A 152 -20.84 9.71 7.65
N LYS A 153 -20.30 10.77 8.24
CA LYS A 153 -20.60 12.15 7.87
C LYS A 153 -19.69 12.69 6.76
N LEU A 154 -18.66 11.93 6.36
CA LEU A 154 -17.69 12.36 5.36
C LEU A 154 -17.99 11.71 4.02
N LYS A 155 -17.82 12.48 2.97
CA LYS A 155 -17.81 11.98 1.59
C LYS A 155 -16.35 11.72 1.20
N VAL A 156 -15.97 10.45 1.20
CA VAL A 156 -14.59 10.03 1.09
C VAL A 156 -14.20 9.75 -0.36
N ARG A 157 -13.01 10.17 -0.75
CA ARG A 157 -12.39 9.91 -2.06
C ARG A 157 -11.29 8.86 -1.98
N GLN A 158 -10.49 8.87 -0.91
CA GLN A 158 -9.38 7.95 -0.70
C GLN A 158 -9.27 7.56 0.77
N VAL A 159 -8.94 6.31 1.04
CA VAL A 159 -8.62 5.80 2.37
C VAL A 159 -7.14 5.40 2.45
N ALA A 160 -6.54 5.54 3.62
CA ALA A 160 -5.19 5.08 3.90
C ALA A 160 -5.10 4.61 5.35
N ALA A 161 -4.33 3.58 5.62
CA ALA A 161 -4.20 2.94 6.92
C ALA A 161 -2.75 2.86 7.35
N GLY A 162 -2.45 3.34 8.54
CA GLY A 162 -1.14 3.23 9.17
C GLY A 162 -1.04 2.04 10.12
N GLY A 163 -0.02 2.02 10.97
CA GLY A 163 0.16 0.97 11.97
C GLY A 163 -1.04 0.85 12.91
N THR A 164 -1.50 1.97 13.44
CA THR A 164 -2.58 2.04 14.44
C THR A 164 -3.53 3.21 14.21
N HIS A 165 -3.47 3.85 13.06
CA HIS A 165 -4.32 5.00 12.71
C HIS A 165 -4.90 4.88 11.31
N SER A 166 -5.92 5.66 11.04
CA SER A 166 -6.61 5.75 9.76
C SER A 166 -6.63 7.18 9.27
N VAL A 167 -6.52 7.35 7.96
CA VAL A 167 -6.55 8.65 7.29
C VAL A 167 -7.47 8.57 6.08
N VAL A 168 -8.32 9.56 5.90
CA VAL A 168 -9.15 9.67 4.71
C VAL A 168 -8.99 11.04 4.07
N LEU A 169 -9.09 11.05 2.74
CA LEU A 169 -9.17 12.24 1.92
C LEU A 169 -10.63 12.39 1.47
N THR A 170 -11.21 13.55 1.73
CA THR A 170 -12.58 13.84 1.30
C THR A 170 -12.62 14.37 -0.13
N GLN A 171 -13.80 14.35 -0.74
CA GLN A 171 -14.01 14.91 -2.08
C GLN A 171 -13.79 16.42 -2.14
N GLU A 172 -13.87 17.10 -0.99
CA GLU A 172 -13.56 18.52 -0.86
C GLU A 172 -12.06 18.83 -0.78
N GLY A 173 -11.21 17.79 -0.74
CA GLY A 173 -9.76 17.95 -0.61
C GLY A 173 -9.27 18.17 0.81
N HIS A 174 -10.06 17.79 1.81
CA HIS A 174 -9.68 17.82 3.23
C HIS A 174 -9.23 16.45 3.72
N VAL A 175 -8.38 16.43 4.73
CA VAL A 175 -7.82 15.23 5.34
C VAL A 175 -8.33 15.08 6.76
N TRP A 176 -8.82 13.88 7.09
CA TRP A 176 -9.32 13.52 8.41
C TRP A 176 -8.59 12.27 8.91
N THR A 177 -8.40 12.18 10.22
CA THR A 177 -7.67 11.06 10.85
C THR A 177 -8.33 10.64 12.15
N TRP A 178 -8.11 9.38 12.53
CA TRP A 178 -8.52 8.81 13.82
C TRP A 178 -7.63 7.60 14.16
N GLY A 179 -7.81 7.03 15.33
CA GLY A 179 -6.97 6.00 15.91
C GLY A 179 -5.89 6.58 16.81
N GLN A 180 -4.76 5.90 16.93
CA GLN A 180 -3.65 6.38 17.73
C GLN A 180 -2.81 7.38 16.93
N PRO A 181 -2.78 8.66 17.32
CA PRO A 181 -1.93 9.62 16.65
C PRO A 181 -0.45 9.38 16.97
N TRP A 182 0.41 9.85 16.10
CA TRP A 182 1.84 9.90 16.33
C TRP A 182 2.31 11.38 16.39
N PRO A 183 3.26 11.74 17.27
CA PRO A 183 3.87 10.91 18.32
C PRO A 183 2.86 10.50 19.39
N PRO A 184 3.01 9.29 20.00
CA PRO A 184 2.23 8.93 21.15
C PRO A 184 2.64 9.88 22.30
N GLY A 185 1.69 10.52 22.91
CA GLY A 185 1.88 11.49 23.97
C GLY A 185 0.57 11.79 24.67
N ASP A 186 0.39 13.00 25.16
CA ASP A 186 -0.81 13.45 25.86
C ASP A 186 -2.09 13.50 25.00
N ILE A 187 -1.96 13.22 23.70
CA ILE A 187 -3.10 13.16 22.79
C ILE A 187 -3.83 11.86 23.04
N LYS A 188 -5.04 11.98 23.52
CA LYS A 188 -5.92 10.83 23.73
C LYS A 188 -6.18 10.12 22.39
N GLN A 189 -6.20 8.80 22.46
CA GLN A 189 -6.74 7.91 21.45
C GLN A 189 -8.11 8.43 20.97
N ILE A 190 -8.29 8.56 19.66
CA ILE A 190 -9.48 9.16 19.07
C ILE A 190 -10.13 8.16 18.12
N SER A 191 -11.35 7.72 18.43
CA SER A 191 -12.15 6.86 17.55
C SER A 191 -13.02 7.65 16.55
N THR A 192 -13.22 8.94 16.81
CA THR A 192 -14.01 9.83 15.95
C THR A 192 -13.10 10.60 15.01
N PRO A 193 -13.43 10.71 13.71
CA PRO A 193 -12.62 11.47 12.77
C PRO A 193 -12.40 12.92 13.22
N VAL A 194 -11.16 13.38 13.10
CA VAL A 194 -10.72 14.75 13.37
C VAL A 194 -10.05 15.30 12.13
N ARG A 195 -10.44 16.50 11.72
CA ARG A 195 -9.82 17.16 10.57
C ARG A 195 -8.39 17.56 10.86
N VAL A 196 -7.48 17.22 9.97
CA VAL A 196 -6.10 17.69 10.00
C VAL A 196 -6.08 19.15 9.54
N GLN A 197 -5.68 20.06 10.42
CA GLN A 197 -5.66 21.49 10.13
C GLN A 197 -4.53 21.88 9.19
N GLY A 198 -4.74 22.94 8.41
CA GLY A 198 -3.71 23.51 7.53
C GLY A 198 -3.57 22.85 6.17
N LEU A 199 -4.40 21.86 5.86
CA LEU A 199 -4.40 21.15 4.56
C LEU A 199 -5.65 21.52 3.75
N GLU A 200 -5.45 22.08 2.57
CA GLU A 200 -6.50 22.42 1.62
C GLU A 200 -6.13 21.87 0.24
N LYS A 201 -7.13 21.57 -0.58
CA LYS A 201 -6.95 21.11 -1.96
C LYS A 201 -6.01 19.90 -2.08
N VAL A 202 -6.08 18.99 -1.13
CA VAL A 202 -5.31 17.74 -1.19
C VAL A 202 -5.91 16.84 -2.27
N ARG A 203 -5.07 16.29 -3.15
CA ARG A 203 -5.50 15.39 -4.22
C ARG A 203 -5.10 13.94 -3.99
N VAL A 204 -4.06 13.67 -3.20
CA VAL A 204 -3.65 12.29 -2.85
C VAL A 204 -2.97 12.28 -1.48
N ILE A 205 -3.20 11.20 -0.75
CA ILE A 205 -2.55 10.91 0.53
C ILE A 205 -1.75 9.61 0.42
N ALA A 206 -0.68 9.51 1.20
CA ALA A 206 0.05 8.26 1.41
C ALA A 206 0.40 8.15 2.90
N VAL A 207 0.21 6.97 3.46
CA VAL A 207 0.39 6.74 4.89
C VAL A 207 1.28 5.55 5.09
N GLY A 208 2.37 5.76 5.83
CA GLY A 208 3.26 4.70 6.27
C GLY A 208 2.82 4.12 7.61
N ALA A 209 3.70 3.35 8.25
CA ALA A 209 3.37 2.77 9.54
C ALA A 209 3.07 3.84 10.59
N PHE A 210 3.85 4.92 10.62
CA PHE A 210 3.77 5.96 11.66
C PHE A 210 3.93 7.39 11.13
N HIS A 211 3.87 7.58 9.81
CA HIS A 211 3.97 8.90 9.21
C HIS A 211 2.98 9.06 8.06
N ASN A 212 2.74 10.29 7.67
CA ASN A 212 1.71 10.66 6.70
C ASN A 212 2.27 11.64 5.68
N LEU A 213 1.85 11.51 4.44
CA LEU A 213 2.14 12.42 3.34
C LEU A 213 0.84 12.88 2.70
N ALA A 214 0.78 14.14 2.30
CA ALA A 214 -0.33 14.71 1.55
C ALA A 214 0.20 15.60 0.42
N LEU A 215 -0.29 15.38 -0.79
CA LEU A 215 0.07 16.14 -1.98
C LEU A 215 -1.14 16.97 -2.41
N THR A 216 -0.95 18.28 -2.57
CA THR A 216 -2.02 19.19 -2.99
C THR A 216 -2.12 19.30 -4.51
N ASP A 217 -3.23 19.84 -5.00
CA ASP A 217 -3.44 20.16 -6.42
C ASP A 217 -2.36 21.13 -6.98
N GLU A 218 -1.78 21.94 -6.12
CA GLU A 218 -0.70 22.87 -6.49
C GLU A 218 0.69 22.23 -6.51
N GLY A 219 0.77 20.90 -6.22
CA GLY A 219 2.02 20.17 -6.20
C GLY A 219 2.86 20.34 -4.93
N ILE A 220 2.26 20.84 -3.85
CA ILE A 220 2.93 21.02 -2.56
C ILE A 220 2.81 19.74 -1.76
N LEU A 221 3.93 19.24 -1.26
CA LEU A 221 3.99 18.06 -0.41
C LEU A 221 4.08 18.46 1.07
N TRP A 222 3.19 17.86 1.87
CA TRP A 222 3.13 18.01 3.32
C TRP A 222 3.39 16.67 3.99
N ALA A 223 4.07 16.69 5.14
CA ALA A 223 4.38 15.49 5.92
C ALA A 223 4.17 15.75 7.42
N TRP A 224 3.78 14.72 8.16
CA TRP A 224 3.67 14.75 9.64
C TRP A 224 3.74 13.34 10.20
N GLY A 225 4.00 13.23 11.49
CA GLY A 225 4.11 11.98 12.23
C GLY A 225 5.51 11.70 12.72
N ASN A 226 5.88 10.42 12.76
CA ASN A 226 7.21 9.94 13.17
C ASN A 226 8.29 10.41 12.19
N ASN A 227 9.45 10.77 12.74
CA ASN A 227 10.58 11.27 11.96
C ASN A 227 11.93 10.70 12.43
N GLU A 228 11.91 9.58 13.11
CA GLU A 228 13.12 8.97 13.70
C GLU A 228 14.23 8.73 12.67
N TYR A 229 13.86 8.39 11.43
CA TYR A 229 14.78 8.13 10.33
C TYR A 229 14.80 9.22 9.26
N GLY A 230 14.16 10.36 9.52
CA GLY A 230 14.03 11.42 8.54
C GLY A 230 12.94 11.19 7.49
N GLN A 231 11.98 10.28 7.74
CA GLN A 231 10.92 9.94 6.78
C GLN A 231 9.97 11.09 6.45
N LEU A 232 10.00 12.19 7.20
CA LEU A 232 9.27 13.41 6.84
C LEU A 232 9.98 14.26 5.77
N GLY A 233 11.30 14.09 5.59
CA GLY A 233 12.04 14.79 4.54
C GLY A 233 12.29 16.27 4.81
N ILE A 234 12.31 16.69 6.07
CA ILE A 234 12.35 18.11 6.47
C ILE A 234 13.71 18.58 7.02
N GLY A 235 14.76 17.73 6.90
CA GLY A 235 16.12 18.07 7.27
C GLY A 235 16.50 17.78 8.71
N ASP A 236 15.62 17.16 9.50
CA ASP A 236 15.88 16.72 10.87
C ASP A 236 15.24 15.37 11.17
N THR A 237 15.34 14.91 12.42
CA THR A 237 14.73 13.68 12.90
C THR A 237 13.72 13.90 14.03
N GLN A 238 13.20 15.12 14.14
CA GLN A 238 12.18 15.45 15.14
C GLN A 238 10.79 15.18 14.59
N PRO A 239 9.90 14.53 15.37
CA PRO A 239 8.54 14.26 14.94
C PRO A 239 7.73 15.57 14.81
N ARG A 240 6.68 15.52 14.01
CA ARG A 240 5.73 16.62 13.83
C ARG A 240 4.31 16.11 14.04
N SER A 241 3.57 16.74 14.95
CA SER A 241 2.15 16.46 15.16
C SER A 241 1.24 17.19 14.16
N GLN A 242 1.76 18.22 13.50
CA GLN A 242 1.07 19.02 12.49
C GLN A 242 1.77 18.90 11.14
N PRO A 243 1.05 19.02 10.02
CA PRO A 243 1.67 19.01 8.71
C PRO A 243 2.72 20.11 8.54
N ILE A 244 3.85 19.71 7.98
CA ILE A 244 4.95 20.63 7.62
C ILE A 244 5.29 20.42 6.15
N ARG A 245 5.59 21.50 5.45
CA ARG A 245 5.95 21.46 4.03
C ARG A 245 7.31 20.79 3.82
N VAL A 246 7.38 19.89 2.84
CA VAL A 246 8.63 19.27 2.39
C VAL A 246 9.24 20.17 1.32
N GLU A 247 10.16 21.03 1.72
CA GLU A 247 10.68 22.11 0.86
C GLU A 247 11.70 21.61 -0.18
N GLY A 248 12.37 20.49 0.07
CA GLY A 248 13.38 19.93 -0.83
C GLY A 248 12.86 19.47 -2.19
N LEU A 249 11.54 19.44 -2.39
CA LEU A 249 10.87 19.10 -3.64
C LEU A 249 10.22 20.30 -4.32
N SER A 250 10.44 21.51 -3.80
CA SER A 250 9.89 22.74 -4.38
C SER A 250 10.40 22.95 -5.81
N GLY A 251 9.49 23.33 -6.71
CA GLY A 251 9.81 23.53 -8.13
C GLY A 251 9.70 22.27 -8.99
N LEU A 252 9.46 21.10 -8.39
CA LEU A 252 9.18 19.87 -9.12
C LEU A 252 7.67 19.66 -9.24
N LEU A 253 7.23 19.16 -10.37
CA LEU A 253 5.83 18.77 -10.56
C LEU A 253 5.68 17.31 -10.11
N LEU A 254 5.17 17.13 -8.89
CA LEU A 254 4.90 15.82 -8.31
C LEU A 254 3.56 15.28 -8.79
N VAL A 255 3.53 14.01 -9.20
CA VAL A 255 2.32 13.35 -9.68
C VAL A 255 1.83 12.24 -8.76
N ASP A 256 2.71 11.67 -7.94
CA ASP A 256 2.34 10.61 -6.99
C ASP A 256 3.30 10.59 -5.80
N ILE A 257 2.84 9.95 -4.73
CA ILE A 257 3.59 9.77 -3.49
C ILE A 257 3.36 8.35 -2.95
N ALA A 258 4.32 7.82 -2.20
CA ALA A 258 4.18 6.56 -1.49
C ALA A 258 4.90 6.63 -0.15
N ALA A 259 4.38 5.90 0.83
CA ALA A 259 4.95 5.78 2.16
C ALA A 259 4.98 4.31 2.58
N GLY A 260 6.13 3.86 3.02
CA GLY A 260 6.34 2.52 3.56
C GLY A 260 6.38 2.50 5.08
N GLY A 261 6.95 1.44 5.66
CA GLY A 261 7.09 1.36 7.11
C GLY A 261 7.87 2.54 7.70
N TRP A 262 8.98 2.91 7.06
CA TRP A 262 9.93 3.89 7.59
C TRP A 262 10.52 4.82 6.53
N HIS A 263 10.01 4.80 5.32
CA HIS A 263 10.53 5.61 4.22
C HIS A 263 9.43 6.19 3.36
N SER A 264 9.80 7.14 2.52
CA SER A 264 8.88 7.90 1.69
C SER A 264 9.44 8.07 0.28
N THR A 265 8.56 8.17 -0.69
CA THR A 265 8.92 8.47 -2.09
C THR A 265 7.96 9.48 -2.70
N ALA A 266 8.48 10.21 -3.67
CA ALA A 266 7.70 11.08 -4.55
C ALA A 266 8.10 10.83 -6.01
N LEU A 267 7.12 10.90 -6.88
CA LEU A 267 7.26 10.68 -8.32
C LEU A 267 6.95 11.98 -9.06
N THR A 268 7.83 12.36 -9.97
CA THR A 268 7.62 13.54 -10.82
C THR A 268 6.91 13.17 -12.13
N ASP A 269 6.37 14.17 -12.81
CA ASP A 269 5.76 14.03 -14.15
C ASP A 269 6.76 13.60 -15.25
N GLU A 270 8.06 13.77 -14.99
CA GLU A 270 9.13 13.31 -15.89
C GLU A 270 9.58 11.88 -15.61
N GLY A 271 8.90 11.16 -14.73
CA GLY A 271 9.23 9.78 -14.37
C GLY A 271 10.43 9.64 -13.45
N GLU A 272 10.82 10.68 -12.74
CA GLU A 272 11.91 10.69 -11.78
C GLU A 272 11.40 10.37 -10.37
N VAL A 273 12.17 9.59 -9.61
CA VAL A 273 11.85 9.14 -8.26
C VAL A 273 12.76 9.85 -7.26
N TYR A 274 12.16 10.39 -6.21
CA TYR A 274 12.84 10.92 -5.04
C TYR A 274 12.49 10.06 -3.83
N ALA A 275 13.48 9.77 -2.97
CA ALA A 275 13.30 8.93 -1.80
C ALA A 275 14.00 9.53 -0.58
N TRP A 276 13.47 9.26 0.60
CA TRP A 276 14.02 9.69 1.88
C TRP A 276 13.51 8.81 3.03
N GLY A 277 14.11 8.97 4.19
CA GLY A 277 13.81 8.17 5.37
C GLY A 277 14.84 7.10 5.63
N ARG A 278 14.39 5.95 6.15
CA ARG A 278 15.26 4.84 6.55
C ARG A 278 15.91 4.19 5.34
N GLY A 279 17.26 4.15 5.36
CA GLY A 279 18.04 3.59 4.27
C GLY A 279 18.50 2.16 4.47
N GLU A 280 18.37 1.59 5.67
CA GLU A 280 18.78 0.23 5.99
C GLU A 280 18.22 -0.77 4.97
N HIS A 281 19.02 -1.76 4.60
CA HIS A 281 18.76 -2.77 3.57
C HIS A 281 18.73 -2.22 2.14
N GLY A 282 18.93 -0.91 1.91
CA GLY A 282 18.90 -0.34 0.57
C GLY A 282 17.52 0.00 0.02
N ARG A 283 16.51 0.12 0.88
CA ARG A 283 15.11 0.39 0.47
C ARG A 283 14.89 1.74 -0.22
N LEU A 284 15.86 2.66 -0.16
CA LEU A 284 15.80 3.95 -0.85
C LEU A 284 16.29 3.90 -2.31
N GLY A 285 17.03 2.85 -2.68
CA GLY A 285 17.52 2.70 -4.05
C GLY A 285 18.81 3.46 -4.36
N PHE A 286 19.62 3.79 -3.34
CA PHE A 286 20.86 4.56 -3.50
C PHE A 286 22.12 3.69 -3.64
N GLY A 287 21.96 2.45 -4.14
CA GLY A 287 23.09 1.55 -4.37
C GLY A 287 23.74 1.12 -3.07
N ASP A 288 25.05 1.33 -2.96
CA ASP A 288 25.83 0.94 -1.79
C ASP A 288 25.63 1.87 -0.58
N ASP A 289 25.05 3.05 -0.80
CA ASP A 289 24.64 3.94 0.29
C ASP A 289 23.34 3.42 0.93
N LYS A 290 23.47 2.78 2.08
CA LYS A 290 22.35 2.26 2.89
C LYS A 290 22.10 3.11 4.13
N SER A 291 22.60 4.34 4.16
CA SER A 291 22.30 5.28 5.23
C SER A 291 20.91 5.89 5.09
N SER A 292 20.37 6.37 6.21
CA SER A 292 19.11 7.12 6.22
C SER A 292 19.33 8.55 5.74
N HIS A 293 18.32 9.12 5.08
CA HIS A 293 18.37 10.47 4.55
C HIS A 293 17.17 11.29 5.05
N MET A 294 17.47 12.48 5.57
CA MET A 294 16.46 13.38 6.15
C MET A 294 15.86 14.36 5.15
N VAL A 295 16.33 14.34 3.91
CA VAL A 295 15.84 15.18 2.82
C VAL A 295 15.61 14.35 1.58
N PRO A 296 14.64 14.71 0.71
CA PRO A 296 14.42 14.02 -0.54
C PRO A 296 15.66 14.07 -1.45
N LEU A 297 16.06 12.91 -1.95
CA LEU A 297 17.14 12.77 -2.92
C LEU A 297 16.66 11.99 -4.13
N LYS A 298 17.11 12.39 -5.31
CA LYS A 298 16.80 11.68 -6.55
C LYS A 298 17.45 10.29 -6.55
N VAL A 299 16.67 9.28 -6.93
CA VAL A 299 17.16 7.92 -7.14
C VAL A 299 17.80 7.84 -8.53
N GLU A 300 19.10 8.12 -8.61
CA GLU A 300 19.83 8.21 -9.89
C GLU A 300 19.88 6.88 -10.65
N PHE A 301 19.83 5.74 -9.95
CA PHE A 301 19.80 4.40 -10.57
C PHE A 301 18.51 4.12 -11.34
N LEU A 302 17.47 4.95 -11.17
CA LEU A 302 16.22 4.89 -11.93
C LEU A 302 16.13 6.00 -12.99
N ALA A 303 17.18 6.81 -13.16
CA ALA A 303 17.17 7.91 -14.13
C ALA A 303 16.96 7.38 -15.55
N GLY A 304 16.07 8.02 -16.32
CA GLY A 304 15.74 7.64 -17.68
C GLY A 304 14.79 6.46 -17.85
N GLU A 305 14.32 5.85 -16.74
CA GLU A 305 13.46 4.65 -16.80
C GLU A 305 11.97 4.95 -16.94
N ASP A 306 11.57 6.20 -16.94
CA ASP A 306 10.16 6.64 -17.06
C ASP A 306 9.23 5.90 -16.07
N ILE A 307 9.46 6.14 -14.78
CA ILE A 307 8.70 5.51 -13.72
C ILE A 307 7.30 6.14 -13.63
N VAL A 308 6.27 5.29 -13.54
CA VAL A 308 4.86 5.70 -13.44
C VAL A 308 4.22 5.34 -12.11
N GLN A 309 4.84 4.45 -11.32
CA GLN A 309 4.39 4.10 -9.98
C GLN A 309 5.57 3.66 -9.12
N VAL A 310 5.56 4.02 -7.85
CA VAL A 310 6.43 3.45 -6.82
C VAL A 310 5.56 2.94 -5.68
N SER A 311 5.84 1.74 -5.19
CA SER A 311 5.24 1.20 -3.99
C SER A 311 6.31 0.93 -2.94
N CYS A 312 6.04 1.34 -1.71
CA CYS A 312 6.94 1.22 -0.57
C CYS A 312 6.36 0.21 0.42
N GLY A 313 7.12 -0.82 0.74
CA GLY A 313 6.77 -1.82 1.75
C GLY A 313 7.42 -1.56 3.10
N GLY A 314 7.48 -2.58 3.96
CA GLY A 314 8.15 -2.48 5.26
C GLY A 314 9.64 -2.27 5.12
N THR A 315 10.28 -2.99 4.21
CA THR A 315 11.75 -3.02 4.05
C THR A 315 12.23 -3.01 2.61
N HIS A 316 11.34 -2.86 1.64
CA HIS A 316 11.67 -2.84 0.21
C HIS A 316 10.76 -1.88 -0.57
N SER A 317 11.13 -1.65 -1.80
CA SER A 317 10.40 -0.79 -2.73
C SER A 317 10.39 -1.41 -4.12
N VAL A 318 9.35 -1.11 -4.90
CA VAL A 318 9.26 -1.49 -6.31
C VAL A 318 8.84 -0.27 -7.13
N ALA A 319 9.57 -0.02 -8.21
CA ALA A 319 9.27 1.01 -9.21
C ALA A 319 8.78 0.35 -10.50
N LEU A 320 7.72 0.88 -11.07
CA LEU A 320 7.09 0.41 -12.30
C LEU A 320 7.31 1.42 -13.41
N THR A 321 7.79 0.95 -14.56
CA THR A 321 7.98 1.80 -15.75
C THR A 321 6.70 1.85 -16.59
N ARG A 322 6.60 2.86 -17.47
CA ARG A 322 5.47 3.01 -18.39
C ARG A 322 5.36 1.84 -19.37
N ASP A 323 6.49 1.25 -19.77
CA ASP A 323 6.53 0.09 -20.67
C ASP A 323 6.37 -1.27 -19.96
N GLY A 324 6.07 -1.26 -18.66
CA GLY A 324 5.66 -2.46 -17.93
C GLY A 324 6.79 -3.28 -17.31
N ARG A 325 7.98 -2.68 -17.13
CA ARG A 325 9.08 -3.30 -16.36
C ARG A 325 8.98 -2.90 -14.89
N MET A 326 9.43 -3.79 -14.01
CA MET A 326 9.51 -3.55 -12.57
C MET A 326 10.97 -3.57 -12.13
N PHE A 327 11.33 -2.64 -11.25
CA PHE A 327 12.61 -2.63 -10.54
C PHE A 327 12.34 -2.72 -9.05
N SER A 328 12.97 -3.67 -8.37
CA SER A 328 12.86 -3.81 -6.92
C SER A 328 14.20 -3.58 -6.23
N TYR A 329 14.14 -3.19 -4.98
CA TYR A 329 15.33 -2.91 -4.15
C TYR A 329 14.95 -2.91 -2.67
N GLY A 330 15.92 -3.18 -1.82
CA GLY A 330 15.75 -3.29 -0.40
C GLY A 330 16.12 -4.67 0.13
N ARG A 331 15.44 -5.09 1.19
CA ARG A 331 15.67 -6.37 1.86
C ARG A 331 15.20 -7.53 0.97
N GLY A 332 16.09 -8.51 0.75
CA GLY A 332 15.85 -9.65 -0.10
C GLY A 332 15.41 -10.94 0.60
N ASP A 333 15.34 -10.95 1.94
CA ASP A 333 14.92 -12.10 2.71
C ASP A 333 13.51 -12.54 2.27
N HIS A 334 13.28 -13.84 2.26
CA HIS A 334 12.03 -14.47 1.81
C HIS A 334 11.71 -14.27 0.32
N GLY A 335 12.66 -13.78 -0.48
CA GLY A 335 12.46 -13.61 -1.92
C GLY A 335 11.56 -12.46 -2.34
N ARG A 336 11.31 -11.48 -1.45
CA ARG A 336 10.37 -10.38 -1.70
C ARG A 336 10.76 -9.45 -2.86
N LEU A 337 12.00 -9.51 -3.33
CA LEU A 337 12.46 -8.71 -4.48
C LEU A 337 12.18 -9.39 -5.84
N GLY A 338 11.94 -10.70 -5.86
CA GLY A 338 11.48 -11.40 -7.07
C GLY A 338 12.58 -11.75 -8.08
N TYR A 339 13.86 -11.83 -7.66
CA TYR A 339 14.98 -12.11 -8.57
C TYR A 339 15.27 -13.59 -8.77
N GLY A 340 14.53 -14.51 -8.15
CA GLY A 340 14.87 -15.93 -8.10
C GLY A 340 15.94 -16.27 -7.06
N ARG A 341 16.35 -15.32 -6.25
CA ARG A 341 17.35 -15.45 -5.19
C ARG A 341 17.12 -14.44 -4.07
N LYS A 342 17.66 -14.73 -2.89
CA LYS A 342 17.51 -13.90 -1.69
C LYS A 342 18.70 -12.95 -1.53
N VAL A 343 18.70 -11.88 -2.30
CA VAL A 343 19.75 -10.83 -2.28
C VAL A 343 19.17 -9.53 -1.77
N THR A 344 19.79 -8.96 -0.74
CA THR A 344 19.52 -7.61 -0.26
C THR A 344 20.35 -6.62 -1.06
N THR A 345 19.74 -5.61 -1.67
CA THR A 345 20.44 -4.65 -2.51
C THR A 345 19.79 -3.27 -2.50
N GLY A 346 20.61 -2.23 -2.52
CA GLY A 346 20.16 -0.86 -2.78
C GLY A 346 20.17 -0.49 -4.27
N HIS A 347 20.67 -1.38 -5.14
CA HIS A 347 20.63 -1.18 -6.59
C HIS A 347 19.28 -1.65 -7.14
N PRO A 348 18.45 -0.78 -7.73
CA PRO A 348 17.24 -1.21 -8.42
C PRO A 348 17.60 -2.21 -9.54
N LEU A 349 17.03 -3.40 -9.45
CA LEU A 349 17.25 -4.47 -10.42
C LEU A 349 15.92 -4.91 -11.02
N ASP A 350 15.95 -5.31 -12.28
CA ASP A 350 14.80 -5.76 -13.03
C ASP A 350 14.19 -7.03 -12.41
N VAL A 351 12.86 -7.05 -12.31
CA VAL A 351 12.09 -8.19 -11.82
C VAL A 351 11.51 -8.91 -13.02
N PRO A 352 12.00 -10.11 -13.38
CA PRO A 352 11.49 -10.83 -14.53
C PRO A 352 10.08 -11.36 -14.30
N ILE A 353 9.27 -11.38 -15.36
CA ILE A 353 8.00 -12.09 -15.40
C ILE A 353 8.17 -13.26 -16.37
N ASP A 354 8.55 -14.41 -15.83
CA ASP A 354 8.78 -15.65 -16.60
C ASP A 354 7.56 -16.56 -16.49
N LEU A 355 6.55 -16.25 -17.28
CA LEU A 355 5.28 -16.98 -17.33
C LEU A 355 4.94 -17.35 -18.75
N PRO A 356 4.27 -18.49 -18.97
CA PRO A 356 3.77 -18.85 -20.30
C PRO A 356 2.72 -17.86 -20.78
N PRO A 357 2.49 -17.76 -22.10
CA PRO A 357 1.38 -17.02 -22.65
C PRO A 357 0.05 -17.45 -22.02
N PRO A 358 -0.94 -16.53 -21.91
CA PRO A 358 -2.26 -16.92 -21.41
C PRO A 358 -2.93 -17.92 -22.35
N LYS A 359 -3.74 -18.83 -21.81
CA LYS A 359 -4.46 -19.85 -22.58
C LYS A 359 -5.39 -19.27 -23.65
N SER A 360 -5.82 -18.03 -23.46
CA SER A 360 -6.66 -17.27 -24.39
C SER A 360 -5.90 -16.60 -25.52
N SER A 361 -4.56 -16.60 -25.48
CA SER A 361 -3.76 -15.97 -26.52
C SER A 361 -3.74 -16.83 -27.79
N THR A 362 -3.87 -16.19 -28.95
CA THR A 362 -3.75 -16.82 -30.27
C THR A 362 -2.31 -16.88 -30.75
N SER A 363 -1.40 -16.17 -30.12
CA SER A 363 0.02 -16.09 -30.43
C SER A 363 0.88 -16.36 -29.21
N SER A 364 1.97 -17.12 -29.41
CA SER A 364 3.02 -17.27 -28.41
C SER A 364 3.99 -16.07 -28.41
N ASP A 365 3.91 -15.21 -29.41
CA ASP A 365 4.76 -14.04 -29.53
C ASP A 365 4.14 -12.85 -28.81
N GLY A 366 4.68 -12.56 -27.66
CA GLY A 366 4.22 -11.48 -26.80
C GLY A 366 4.99 -11.46 -25.50
N GLN A 367 4.59 -10.57 -24.63
CA GLN A 367 5.22 -10.44 -23.31
C GLN A 367 4.20 -10.02 -22.23
N TRP A 368 4.47 -10.43 -21.03
CA TRP A 368 3.80 -9.88 -19.85
C TRP A 368 4.39 -8.53 -19.48
N GLN A 369 3.52 -7.55 -19.31
CA GLN A 369 3.89 -6.22 -18.82
C GLN A 369 3.19 -5.95 -17.50
N ALA A 370 3.94 -5.52 -16.50
CA ALA A 370 3.36 -5.08 -15.23
C ALA A 370 2.59 -3.78 -15.43
N LYS A 371 1.42 -3.67 -14.79
CA LYS A 371 0.53 -2.50 -14.84
C LYS A 371 0.27 -1.89 -13.48
N TYR A 372 0.53 -2.62 -12.42
CA TYR A 372 0.30 -2.19 -11.05
C TYR A 372 1.19 -2.98 -10.09
N VAL A 373 1.70 -2.35 -9.05
CA VAL A 373 2.56 -2.99 -8.04
C VAL A 373 2.12 -2.60 -6.63
N ALA A 374 2.30 -3.51 -5.68
CA ALA A 374 2.05 -3.27 -4.27
C ALA A 374 3.06 -4.02 -3.41
N CYS A 375 3.75 -3.31 -2.53
CA CYS A 375 4.72 -3.86 -1.59
C CYS A 375 4.11 -4.02 -0.21
N GLY A 376 4.24 -5.20 0.37
CA GLY A 376 3.82 -5.49 1.74
C GLY A 376 4.99 -5.55 2.72
N GLY A 377 4.76 -6.17 3.88
CA GLY A 377 5.80 -6.35 4.89
C GLY A 377 6.91 -7.29 4.44
N ARG A 378 6.54 -8.43 3.83
CA ARG A 378 7.47 -9.49 3.43
C ARG A 378 7.15 -10.08 2.05
N HIS A 379 6.25 -9.46 1.31
CA HIS A 379 5.80 -9.95 0.01
C HIS A 379 5.51 -8.79 -0.94
N THR A 380 5.31 -9.13 -2.19
CA THR A 380 4.99 -8.16 -3.26
C THR A 380 3.87 -8.74 -4.11
N LEU A 381 2.96 -7.88 -4.54
CA LEU A 381 1.89 -8.19 -5.48
C LEU A 381 2.04 -7.32 -6.72
N ALA A 382 1.61 -7.83 -7.86
CA ALA A 382 1.53 -7.06 -9.10
C ALA A 382 0.34 -7.50 -9.93
N ILE A 383 -0.09 -6.63 -10.82
CA ILE A 383 -1.01 -6.98 -11.91
C ILE A 383 -0.22 -6.88 -13.20
N ALA A 384 -0.26 -7.92 -14.01
CA ALA A 384 0.37 -7.96 -15.32
C ALA A 384 -0.66 -8.18 -16.42
N GLU A 385 -0.35 -7.68 -17.61
CA GLU A 385 -1.16 -7.77 -18.82
C GLU A 385 -0.32 -8.36 -19.94
N TRP A 386 -0.91 -9.29 -20.70
CA TRP A 386 -0.27 -9.85 -21.88
C TRP A 386 -0.43 -8.90 -23.06
N THR A 387 0.69 -8.60 -23.70
CA THR A 387 0.74 -7.80 -24.93
C THR A 387 1.32 -8.67 -26.05
N GLU A 388 0.52 -8.93 -27.09
CA GLU A 388 0.97 -9.63 -28.27
C GLU A 388 1.92 -8.74 -29.09
N ALA A 389 2.95 -9.35 -29.69
CA ALA A 389 3.80 -8.65 -30.62
C ALA A 389 2.94 -8.18 -31.83
N ARG A 390 3.06 -6.91 -32.20
CA ARG A 390 2.45 -6.40 -33.44
C ARG A 390 3.36 -6.79 -34.59
N ASP A 391 2.77 -7.47 -35.60
CA ASP A 391 3.43 -7.72 -36.85
C ASP A 391 3.86 -6.41 -37.54
#